data_9bfe3f1899fd39a455007171a811cf38
#
_entry.id   9bfe3f1899fd39a455007171a811cf38
#
_cell.length_a   1.000
_cell.length_b   1.000
_cell.length_c   1.000
_cell.angle_alpha   90.00
_cell.angle_beta   90.00
_cell.angle_gamma   90.00
#
_symmetry.space_group_name_H-M   'P 1'
#
loop_
_entity.id
_entity.type
_entity.pdbx_description
1 polymer ?
#
loop_
_entity_poly.entity_id
_entity_poly.type
_entity_poly.pdbx_seq_one_letter_code
_entity_poly.pdbx_strand_id
1 'polypeptide(L)'
;MGEREEEAEGVDKARIPLLRDEDEAKEEDGETKREIWMETKKLWRIVGPAIFTRVSTYSIFVITQAFAGHLGELELAAISIINNVIIGFNLGLLLGMASALETLCGQAFGAKKYEMLGVYMQRSWIVLFLFSILLLPMYFFASPILKFFGQPDDIAELSGTIAVWAIPTHFAFAFFFPLSRFYQCQLKNKVIAISSAVALVAHIFVCWLFVYGLKLGVIGTMATVNLSWWLNVFILFTYATCGNCPLTWTGYSIEAFTELWEFAKLSASSGLMLWILIVMTGNLEDTKIAVDALSICMSINGLEMMIPLAFFAGTGVRVANELGAGNGKKARFAMIISVMQSLIIGIIFSVLVVYLRDQIGWIFSSSEIVINAVNNLSILLAFTILLNSVQPVLSGVAVGSGWQSFVAYINLGCYYFIGLPLGFVMGWIFKSGVRGIWAGMIFGGTTIQTLILIFIVMRCDWEKEAHKASVRVEKWSNSEARK
;
A
#
# COMPACT_ATOMS: atom_id res chain seq x y z
N MET A 1 -43.47 -42.14 -49.21
CA MET A 1 -42.08 -42.39 -48.78
C MET A 1 -41.21 -41.11 -48.83
N GLY A 2 -41.65 -40.07 -49.58
CA GLY A 2 -40.96 -38.82 -49.73
C GLY A 2 -41.14 -37.83 -48.56
N GLU A 3 -42.31 -37.81 -47.91
CA GLU A 3 -42.58 -36.80 -46.81
C GLU A 3 -41.86 -37.09 -45.51
N ARG A 4 -41.47 -38.34 -45.20
CA ARG A 4 -40.70 -38.67 -44.00
C ARG A 4 -39.21 -38.39 -44.11
N GLU A 5 -38.66 -38.33 -45.31
CA GLU A 5 -37.25 -37.98 -45.53
C GLU A 5 -37.03 -36.47 -45.46
N GLU A 6 -37.99 -35.64 -45.91
CA GLU A 6 -37.90 -34.17 -45.78
C GLU A 6 -38.05 -33.68 -44.35
N GLU A 7 -38.91 -34.32 -43.49
CA GLU A 7 -38.98 -33.97 -42.07
C GLU A 7 -37.72 -34.39 -41.29
N ALA A 8 -37.04 -35.48 -41.66
CA ALA A 8 -35.79 -35.90 -41.01
C ALA A 8 -34.61 -34.98 -41.38
N GLU A 9 -34.52 -34.51 -42.65
CA GLU A 9 -33.51 -33.55 -43.08
C GLU A 9 -33.72 -32.15 -42.49
N GLY A 10 -34.97 -31.71 -42.27
CA GLY A 10 -35.31 -30.42 -41.64
C GLY A 10 -34.95 -30.35 -40.16
N VAL A 11 -35.12 -31.49 -39.43
CA VAL A 11 -34.78 -31.55 -37.98
C VAL A 11 -33.25 -31.58 -37.75
N ASP A 12 -32.51 -32.20 -38.68
CA ASP A 12 -31.03 -32.24 -38.52
C ASP A 12 -30.37 -30.91 -38.88
N LYS A 13 -30.89 -30.16 -39.87
CA LYS A 13 -30.38 -28.82 -40.22
C LYS A 13 -30.69 -27.74 -39.18
N ALA A 14 -31.75 -27.91 -38.37
CA ALA A 14 -32.12 -26.99 -37.29
C ALA A 14 -31.31 -27.23 -35.99
N ARG A 15 -30.77 -28.46 -35.77
CA ARG A 15 -29.98 -28.81 -34.59
C ARG A 15 -28.48 -28.47 -34.70
N ILE A 16 -27.93 -28.46 -35.91
CA ILE A 16 -26.50 -28.21 -36.14
C ILE A 16 -26.05 -26.81 -35.68
N PRO A 17 -26.79 -25.68 -35.92
CA PRO A 17 -26.40 -24.37 -35.41
C PRO A 17 -26.41 -24.28 -33.89
N LEU A 18 -27.41 -24.86 -33.21
CA LEU A 18 -27.53 -24.81 -31.75
C LEU A 18 -26.44 -25.61 -31.02
N LEU A 19 -25.99 -26.73 -31.56
CA LEU A 19 -24.89 -27.52 -31.02
C LEU A 19 -23.55 -26.83 -31.27
N ARG A 20 -23.40 -26.14 -32.41
CA ARG A 20 -22.18 -25.36 -32.72
C ARG A 20 -22.05 -24.17 -31.81
N ASP A 21 -23.15 -23.45 -31.53
CA ASP A 21 -23.16 -22.33 -30.58
C ASP A 21 -22.86 -22.77 -29.12
N GLU A 22 -23.31 -23.97 -28.71
CA GLU A 22 -23.02 -24.50 -27.36
C GLU A 22 -21.57 -24.97 -27.22
N ASP A 23 -20.93 -25.51 -28.22
CA ASP A 23 -19.55 -25.95 -28.20
C ASP A 23 -18.61 -24.75 -28.32
N GLU A 24 -18.90 -23.75 -29.15
CA GLU A 24 -18.17 -22.47 -29.21
C GLU A 24 -18.30 -21.72 -27.87
N ALA A 25 -19.48 -21.71 -27.25
CA ALA A 25 -19.67 -21.07 -25.93
C ALA A 25 -18.90 -21.80 -24.81
N LYS A 26 -18.78 -23.12 -24.87
CA LYS A 26 -17.98 -23.92 -23.92
C LYS A 26 -16.48 -23.74 -24.12
N GLU A 27 -16.02 -23.58 -25.35
CA GLU A 27 -14.63 -23.28 -25.68
C GLU A 27 -14.25 -21.86 -25.22
N GLU A 28 -15.10 -20.84 -25.48
CA GLU A 28 -14.90 -19.47 -24.98
C GLU A 28 -14.90 -19.41 -23.44
N ASP A 29 -15.79 -20.13 -22.76
CA ASP A 29 -15.81 -20.20 -21.28
C ASP A 29 -14.56 -20.91 -20.76
N GLY A 30 -14.05 -21.92 -21.44
CA GLY A 30 -12.79 -22.60 -21.12
C GLY A 30 -11.57 -21.70 -21.29
N GLU A 31 -11.49 -20.93 -22.37
CA GLU A 31 -10.39 -19.96 -22.60
C GLU A 31 -10.43 -18.83 -21.57
N THR A 32 -11.61 -18.27 -21.28
CA THR A 32 -11.80 -17.21 -20.29
C THR A 32 -11.37 -17.68 -18.89
N LYS A 33 -11.75 -18.87 -18.46
CA LYS A 33 -11.32 -19.45 -17.17
C LYS A 33 -9.81 -19.64 -17.10
N ARG A 34 -9.19 -20.07 -18.19
CA ARG A 34 -7.72 -20.22 -18.29
C ARG A 34 -7.02 -18.87 -18.21
N GLU A 35 -7.54 -17.83 -18.85
CA GLU A 35 -6.98 -16.47 -18.78
C GLU A 35 -7.10 -15.91 -17.37
N ILE A 36 -8.26 -16.03 -16.70
CA ILE A 36 -8.47 -15.62 -15.31
C ILE A 36 -7.46 -16.33 -14.39
N TRP A 37 -7.28 -17.63 -14.55
CA TRP A 37 -6.33 -18.40 -13.74
C TRP A 37 -4.89 -17.96 -13.96
N MET A 38 -4.50 -17.72 -15.20
CA MET A 38 -3.15 -17.25 -15.53
C MET A 38 -2.87 -15.86 -14.95
N GLU A 39 -3.82 -14.94 -15.04
CA GLU A 39 -3.66 -13.59 -14.50
C GLU A 39 -3.67 -13.62 -12.95
N THR A 40 -4.55 -14.41 -12.34
CA THR A 40 -4.54 -14.67 -10.90
C THR A 40 -3.17 -15.17 -10.44
N LYS A 41 -2.58 -16.13 -11.13
CA LYS A 41 -1.25 -16.66 -10.79
C LYS A 41 -0.15 -15.59 -10.90
N LYS A 42 -0.22 -14.71 -11.91
CA LYS A 42 0.71 -13.59 -12.05
C LYS A 42 0.55 -12.60 -10.90
N LEU A 43 -0.68 -12.23 -10.56
CA LEU A 43 -0.99 -11.31 -9.47
C LEU A 43 -0.50 -11.85 -8.12
N TRP A 44 -0.81 -13.10 -7.77
CA TRP A 44 -0.40 -13.72 -6.51
C TRP A 44 1.11 -13.94 -6.37
N ARG A 45 1.85 -14.00 -7.47
CA ARG A 45 3.33 -13.96 -7.43
C ARG A 45 3.87 -12.64 -6.89
N ILE A 46 3.08 -11.57 -6.97
CA ILE A 46 3.43 -10.24 -6.43
C ILE A 46 2.79 -10.06 -5.07
N VAL A 47 1.48 -10.24 -4.99
CA VAL A 47 0.66 -9.95 -3.80
C VAL A 47 1.02 -10.83 -2.61
N GLY A 48 1.19 -12.14 -2.80
CA GLY A 48 1.53 -13.05 -1.70
C GLY A 48 2.81 -12.66 -0.97
N PRO A 49 3.96 -12.55 -1.65
CA PRO A 49 5.18 -12.05 -1.03
C PRO A 49 5.06 -10.61 -0.51
N ALA A 50 4.24 -9.75 -1.13
CA ALA A 50 4.03 -8.39 -0.66
C ALA A 50 3.25 -8.34 0.66
N ILE A 51 2.22 -9.18 0.86
CA ILE A 51 1.52 -9.33 2.14
C ILE A 51 2.53 -9.76 3.21
N PHE A 52 3.30 -10.81 2.94
CA PHE A 52 4.31 -11.31 3.88
C PHE A 52 5.33 -10.22 4.26
N THR A 53 5.85 -9.48 3.28
CA THR A 53 6.77 -8.36 3.52
C THR A 53 6.15 -7.30 4.43
N ARG A 54 4.89 -6.91 4.17
CA ARG A 54 4.20 -5.90 4.98
C ARG A 54 3.96 -6.36 6.41
N VAL A 55 3.50 -7.59 6.59
CA VAL A 55 3.33 -8.19 7.92
C VAL A 55 4.67 -8.25 8.64
N SER A 56 5.74 -8.70 7.98
CA SER A 56 7.07 -8.79 8.59
C SER A 56 7.62 -7.41 8.99
N THR A 57 7.51 -6.41 8.13
CA THR A 57 8.00 -5.05 8.43
C THR A 57 7.15 -4.35 9.49
N TYR A 58 5.84 -4.56 9.50
CA TYR A 58 4.96 -4.08 10.57
C TYR A 58 5.28 -4.75 11.91
N SER A 59 5.56 -6.04 11.90
CA SER A 59 5.95 -6.79 13.10
C SER A 59 7.23 -6.26 13.76
N ILE A 60 8.17 -5.67 13.00
CA ILE A 60 9.34 -5.01 13.57
C ILE A 60 8.91 -3.91 14.57
N PHE A 61 7.97 -3.06 14.19
CA PHE A 61 7.48 -1.99 15.06
C PHE A 61 6.67 -2.52 16.25
N VAL A 62 5.82 -3.52 16.01
CA VAL A 62 5.02 -4.16 17.10
C VAL A 62 5.92 -4.82 18.13
N ILE A 63 6.94 -5.54 17.70
CA ILE A 63 7.91 -6.19 18.59
C ILE A 63 8.71 -5.14 19.36
N THR A 64 9.16 -4.05 18.69
CA THR A 64 9.82 -2.93 19.35
C THR A 64 8.96 -2.34 20.47
N GLN A 65 7.66 -2.11 20.20
CA GLN A 65 6.71 -1.62 21.20
C GLN A 65 6.52 -2.62 22.35
N ALA A 66 6.45 -3.91 22.07
CA ALA A 66 6.34 -4.93 23.09
C ALA A 66 7.55 -4.94 24.04
N PHE A 67 8.77 -4.85 23.50
CA PHE A 67 9.98 -4.73 24.32
C PHE A 67 10.01 -3.40 25.11
N ALA A 68 9.59 -2.30 24.53
CA ALA A 68 9.49 -1.01 25.22
C ALA A 68 8.48 -1.04 26.37
N GLY A 69 7.35 -1.72 26.18
CA GLY A 69 6.36 -1.91 27.26
C GLY A 69 6.86 -2.70 28.46
N HIS A 70 7.86 -3.57 28.26
CA HIS A 70 8.54 -4.26 29.37
C HIS A 70 9.61 -3.40 30.06
N LEU A 71 10.03 -2.29 29.46
CA LEU A 71 10.94 -1.32 30.09
C LEU A 71 10.17 -0.35 31.00
N GLY A 72 9.00 0.12 30.57
CA GLY A 72 8.17 1.03 31.34
C GLY A 72 7.02 1.66 30.51
N GLU A 73 6.07 2.26 31.21
CA GLU A 73 4.91 2.93 30.58
C GLU A 73 5.34 4.18 29.79
N LEU A 74 6.32 4.93 30.33
CA LEU A 74 6.87 6.12 29.71
C LEU A 74 7.57 5.80 28.39
N GLU A 75 8.40 4.74 28.37
CA GLU A 75 9.13 4.26 27.21
C GLU A 75 8.18 3.76 26.13
N LEU A 76 7.14 3.01 26.52
CA LEU A 76 6.10 2.55 25.60
C LEU A 76 5.35 3.71 24.97
N ALA A 77 4.93 4.69 25.77
CA ALA A 77 4.23 5.87 25.28
C ALA A 77 5.10 6.68 24.31
N ALA A 78 6.35 6.93 24.67
CA ALA A 78 7.29 7.68 23.84
C ALA A 78 7.59 6.98 22.50
N ILE A 79 7.87 5.66 22.50
CA ILE A 79 8.07 4.89 21.25
C ILE A 79 6.80 4.85 20.41
N SER A 80 5.63 4.69 21.01
CA SER A 80 4.37 4.66 20.29
C SER A 80 4.08 5.98 19.58
N ILE A 81 4.33 7.12 20.25
CA ILE A 81 4.19 8.45 19.65
C ILE A 81 5.17 8.63 18.49
N ILE A 82 6.45 8.31 18.68
CA ILE A 82 7.46 8.45 17.62
C ILE A 82 7.13 7.55 16.42
N ASN A 83 6.75 6.31 16.65
CA ASN A 83 6.39 5.39 15.57
C ASN A 83 5.18 5.87 14.77
N ASN A 84 4.14 6.37 15.43
CA ASN A 84 2.90 6.77 14.76
C ASN A 84 2.97 8.19 14.17
N VAL A 85 3.55 9.15 14.90
CA VAL A 85 3.55 10.55 14.48
C VAL A 85 4.74 10.86 13.57
N ILE A 86 5.98 10.63 14.02
CA ILE A 86 7.17 11.07 13.28
C ILE A 86 7.56 10.04 12.20
N ILE A 87 7.78 8.79 12.61
CA ILE A 87 8.21 7.72 11.68
C ILE A 87 7.09 7.40 10.71
N GLY A 88 5.85 7.26 11.18
CA GLY A 88 4.69 6.94 10.36
C GLY A 88 4.43 7.99 9.27
N PHE A 89 4.50 9.28 9.63
CA PHE A 89 4.42 10.39 8.68
C PHE A 89 5.50 10.28 7.58
N ASN A 90 6.75 10.17 7.99
CA ASN A 90 7.89 10.13 7.05
C ASN A 90 7.88 8.85 6.19
N LEU A 91 7.54 7.71 6.79
CA LEU A 91 7.39 6.43 6.10
C LEU A 91 6.32 6.52 5.01
N GLY A 92 5.15 7.07 5.33
CA GLY A 92 4.07 7.23 4.37
C GLY A 92 4.43 8.13 3.20
N LEU A 93 5.09 9.25 3.49
CA LEU A 93 5.52 10.20 2.48
C LEU A 93 6.60 9.61 1.55
N LEU A 94 7.65 9.00 2.10
CA LEU A 94 8.72 8.37 1.32
C LEU A 94 8.23 7.14 0.54
N LEU A 95 7.34 6.34 1.12
CA LEU A 95 6.69 5.22 0.42
C LEU A 95 5.87 5.71 -0.78
N GLY A 96 5.15 6.82 -0.59
CA GLY A 96 4.39 7.47 -1.65
C GLY A 96 5.29 8.01 -2.75
N MET A 97 6.37 8.69 -2.39
CA MET A 97 7.34 9.19 -3.37
C MET A 97 7.99 8.06 -4.17
N ALA A 98 8.28 6.93 -3.55
CA ALA A 98 8.82 5.75 -4.23
C ALA A 98 7.82 5.10 -5.22
N SER A 99 6.52 5.37 -5.12
CA SER A 99 5.54 4.84 -6.07
C SER A 99 5.65 5.45 -7.48
N ALA A 100 6.29 6.61 -7.63
CA ALA A 100 6.66 7.15 -8.94
C ALA A 100 7.60 6.20 -9.71
N LEU A 101 8.52 5.57 -8.99
CA LEU A 101 9.42 4.56 -9.56
C LEU A 101 8.64 3.31 -10.02
N GLU A 102 7.57 2.94 -9.33
CA GLU A 102 6.68 1.84 -9.74
C GLU A 102 6.08 2.08 -11.13
N THR A 103 5.61 3.29 -11.41
CA THR A 103 5.10 3.67 -12.72
C THR A 103 6.19 3.58 -13.79
N LEU A 104 7.31 4.26 -13.58
CA LEU A 104 8.37 4.37 -14.60
C LEU A 104 9.06 3.02 -14.84
N CYS A 105 9.50 2.32 -13.79
CA CYS A 105 10.10 1.00 -13.92
C CYS A 105 9.12 -0.05 -14.43
N GLY A 106 7.84 0.00 -14.01
CA GLY A 106 6.82 -0.93 -14.48
C GLY A 106 6.57 -0.80 -15.98
N GLN A 107 6.42 0.43 -16.47
CA GLN A 107 6.23 0.71 -17.90
C GLN A 107 7.49 0.39 -18.72
N ALA A 108 8.68 0.75 -18.25
CA ALA A 108 9.94 0.42 -18.91
C ALA A 108 10.17 -1.10 -18.97
N PHE A 109 9.85 -1.83 -17.91
CA PHE A 109 9.94 -3.29 -17.88
C PHE A 109 8.95 -3.93 -18.87
N GLY A 110 7.72 -3.44 -18.93
CA GLY A 110 6.71 -3.88 -19.91
C GLY A 110 7.13 -3.63 -21.35
N ALA A 111 7.77 -2.48 -21.61
CA ALA A 111 8.33 -2.10 -22.91
C ALA A 111 9.67 -2.81 -23.23
N LYS A 112 10.17 -3.71 -22.35
CA LYS A 112 11.45 -4.42 -22.47
C LYS A 112 12.70 -3.52 -22.49
N LYS A 113 12.60 -2.29 -22.00
CA LYS A 113 13.71 -1.34 -21.85
C LYS A 113 14.38 -1.52 -20.49
N TYR A 114 15.06 -2.65 -20.30
CA TYR A 114 15.54 -3.11 -18.99
C TYR A 114 16.66 -2.24 -18.40
N GLU A 115 17.52 -1.67 -19.24
CA GLU A 115 18.66 -0.83 -18.82
C GLU A 115 18.21 0.42 -18.06
N MET A 116 17.04 0.98 -18.41
CA MET A 116 16.47 2.16 -17.77
C MET A 116 16.09 1.94 -16.29
N LEU A 117 15.80 0.70 -15.88
CA LEU A 117 15.33 0.42 -14.51
C LEU A 117 16.38 0.80 -13.46
N GLY A 118 17.65 0.48 -13.72
CA GLY A 118 18.76 0.82 -12.83
C GLY A 118 18.97 2.34 -12.71
N VAL A 119 18.86 3.07 -13.80
CA VAL A 119 18.95 4.54 -13.82
C VAL A 119 17.81 5.16 -13.03
N TYR A 120 16.57 4.71 -13.24
CA TYR A 120 15.41 5.21 -12.49
C TYR A 120 15.50 4.92 -10.99
N MET A 121 16.01 3.75 -10.61
CA MET A 121 16.23 3.41 -9.21
C MET A 121 17.24 4.38 -8.57
N GLN A 122 18.35 4.68 -9.24
CA GLN A 122 19.36 5.62 -8.77
C GLN A 122 18.81 7.06 -8.68
N ARG A 123 18.02 7.52 -9.66
CA ARG A 123 17.28 8.79 -9.59
C ARG A 123 16.39 8.85 -8.35
N SER A 124 15.65 7.78 -8.10
CA SER A 124 14.79 7.70 -6.92
C SER A 124 15.58 7.78 -5.61
N TRP A 125 16.75 7.12 -5.52
CA TRP A 125 17.62 7.25 -4.36
C TRP A 125 18.05 8.69 -4.13
N ILE A 126 18.50 9.40 -5.18
CA ILE A 126 18.93 10.78 -5.08
C ILE A 126 17.79 11.67 -4.58
N VAL A 127 16.62 11.58 -5.22
CA VAL A 127 15.45 12.41 -4.87
C VAL A 127 14.96 12.11 -3.46
N LEU A 128 14.81 10.83 -3.08
CA LEU A 128 14.32 10.46 -1.75
C LEU A 128 15.36 10.82 -0.66
N PHE A 129 16.63 10.66 -0.94
CA PHE A 129 17.71 11.06 -0.02
C PHE A 129 17.71 12.57 0.25
N LEU A 130 17.63 13.40 -0.79
CA LEU A 130 17.53 14.85 -0.66
C LEU A 130 16.27 15.26 0.10
N PHE A 131 15.16 14.59 -0.19
CA PHE A 131 13.90 14.84 0.52
C PHE A 131 13.97 14.39 1.99
N SER A 132 14.68 13.31 2.27
CA SER A 132 14.93 12.87 3.65
C SER A 132 15.73 13.90 4.44
N ILE A 133 16.71 14.58 3.80
CA ILE A 133 17.42 15.70 4.44
C ILE A 133 16.46 16.85 4.77
N LEU A 134 15.54 17.17 3.86
CA LEU A 134 14.53 18.21 4.09
C LEU A 134 13.61 17.90 5.28
N LEU A 135 13.35 16.62 5.56
CA LEU A 135 12.50 16.16 6.66
C LEU A 135 13.25 16.02 8.01
N LEU A 136 14.58 16.11 8.04
CA LEU A 136 15.36 16.00 9.27
C LEU A 136 14.93 16.97 10.41
N PRO A 137 14.50 18.21 10.14
CA PRO A 137 14.03 19.09 11.21
C PRO A 137 12.90 18.47 12.05
N MET A 138 12.05 17.62 11.49
CA MET A 138 11.00 16.93 12.26
C MET A 138 11.56 16.02 13.35
N TYR A 139 12.73 15.42 13.13
CA TYR A 139 13.40 14.57 14.11
C TYR A 139 14.13 15.38 15.17
N PHE A 140 14.84 16.44 14.77
CA PHE A 140 15.56 17.29 15.71
C PHE A 140 14.64 18.13 16.60
N PHE A 141 13.51 18.58 16.04
CA PHE A 141 12.51 19.38 16.77
C PHE A 141 11.31 18.56 17.24
N ALA A 142 11.43 17.22 17.33
CA ALA A 142 10.33 16.35 17.75
C ALA A 142 9.78 16.73 19.14
N SER A 143 10.66 16.99 20.13
CA SER A 143 10.23 17.38 21.48
C SER A 143 9.43 18.68 21.49
N PRO A 144 9.91 19.83 20.95
CA PRO A 144 9.12 21.06 20.91
C PRO A 144 7.84 20.93 20.07
N ILE A 145 7.84 20.14 19.00
CA ILE A 145 6.63 19.87 18.21
C ILE A 145 5.58 19.14 19.06
N LEU A 146 5.99 18.08 19.77
CA LEU A 146 5.07 17.31 20.61
C LEU A 146 4.52 18.12 21.77
N LYS A 147 5.37 18.97 22.43
CA LYS A 147 4.94 19.90 23.48
C LYS A 147 3.92 20.91 22.93
N PHE A 148 4.12 21.43 21.73
CA PHE A 148 3.18 22.35 21.09
C PHE A 148 1.81 21.69 20.84
N PHE A 149 1.77 20.38 20.55
CA PHE A 149 0.54 19.60 20.43
C PHE A 149 -0.02 19.08 21.77
N GLY A 150 0.52 19.54 22.90
CA GLY A 150 -0.05 19.25 24.23
C GLY A 150 0.39 17.94 24.85
N GLN A 151 1.46 17.32 24.35
CA GLN A 151 2.01 16.13 25.00
C GLN A 151 2.75 16.51 26.31
N PRO A 152 2.66 15.67 27.37
CA PRO A 152 3.38 15.87 28.62
C PRO A 152 4.90 16.04 28.40
N ASP A 153 5.54 16.86 29.23
CA ASP A 153 6.94 17.22 29.07
C ASP A 153 7.89 16.01 29.12
N ASP A 154 7.67 15.09 30.03
CA ASP A 154 8.44 13.85 30.21
C ASP A 154 8.36 12.94 28.97
N ILE A 155 7.16 12.74 28.46
CA ILE A 155 6.93 11.96 27.23
C ILE A 155 7.57 12.68 26.03
N ALA A 156 7.38 13.98 25.89
CA ALA A 156 7.89 14.75 24.76
C ALA A 156 9.44 14.80 24.72
N GLU A 157 10.11 14.89 25.88
CA GLU A 157 11.58 14.88 25.96
C GLU A 157 12.17 13.52 25.65
N LEU A 158 11.60 12.44 26.20
CA LEU A 158 12.03 11.09 25.85
C LEU A 158 11.77 10.78 24.37
N SER A 159 10.61 11.18 23.86
CA SER A 159 10.28 11.05 22.42
C SER A 159 11.28 11.81 21.55
N GLY A 160 11.69 13.02 21.92
CA GLY A 160 12.70 13.77 21.21
C GLY A 160 14.05 13.04 21.13
N THR A 161 14.48 12.43 22.22
CA THR A 161 15.68 11.58 22.24
C THR A 161 15.56 10.38 21.32
N ILE A 162 14.43 9.66 21.38
CA ILE A 162 14.15 8.49 20.53
C ILE A 162 14.09 8.90 19.04
N ALA A 163 13.51 10.08 18.74
CA ALA A 163 13.42 10.59 17.37
C ALA A 163 14.81 10.76 16.73
N VAL A 164 15.77 11.33 17.45
CA VAL A 164 17.14 11.46 16.95
C VAL A 164 17.77 10.10 16.66
N TRP A 165 17.56 9.12 17.51
CA TRP A 165 18.02 7.74 17.28
C TRP A 165 17.29 7.03 16.12
N ALA A 166 16.13 7.51 15.70
CA ALA A 166 15.40 6.97 14.55
C ALA A 166 15.90 7.52 13.19
N ILE A 167 16.78 8.54 13.16
CA ILE A 167 17.30 9.13 11.93
C ILE A 167 17.95 8.10 10.99
N PRO A 168 18.76 7.12 11.44
CA PRO A 168 19.28 6.09 10.54
C PRO A 168 18.20 5.26 9.84
N THR A 169 17.10 4.93 10.54
CA THR A 169 15.94 4.24 9.94
C THR A 169 15.26 5.11 8.89
N HIS A 170 15.15 6.42 9.12
CA HIS A 170 14.59 7.36 8.15
C HIS A 170 15.37 7.34 6.83
N PHE A 171 16.70 7.36 6.88
CA PHE A 171 17.51 7.21 5.68
C PHE A 171 17.42 5.80 5.07
N ALA A 172 17.29 4.75 5.87
CA ALA A 172 17.10 3.41 5.34
C ALA A 172 15.85 3.32 4.46
N PHE A 173 14.77 4.04 4.77
CA PHE A 173 13.56 4.10 3.94
C PHE A 173 13.84 4.69 2.55
N ALA A 174 14.70 5.73 2.46
CA ALA A 174 15.06 6.34 1.18
C ALA A 174 15.76 5.35 0.22
N PHE A 175 16.44 4.34 0.75
CA PHE A 175 17.08 3.28 -0.04
C PHE A 175 16.19 2.04 -0.20
N PHE A 176 15.49 1.63 0.85
CA PHE A 176 14.66 0.42 0.86
C PHE A 176 13.48 0.50 -0.09
N PHE A 177 12.74 1.61 -0.10
CA PHE A 177 11.54 1.71 -0.93
C PHE A 177 11.84 1.68 -2.43
N PRO A 178 12.84 2.41 -2.96
CA PRO A 178 13.21 2.28 -4.38
C PRO A 178 13.71 0.87 -4.74
N LEU A 179 14.51 0.22 -3.90
CA LEU A 179 14.93 -1.16 -4.10
C LEU A 179 13.72 -2.11 -4.18
N SER A 180 12.77 -1.94 -3.25
CA SER A 180 11.55 -2.75 -3.25
C SER A 180 10.74 -2.58 -4.53
N ARG A 181 10.55 -1.32 -5.01
CA ARG A 181 9.84 -1.04 -6.25
C ARG A 181 10.58 -1.59 -7.48
N PHE A 182 11.90 -1.45 -7.51
CA PHE A 182 12.74 -2.02 -8.56
C PHE A 182 12.56 -3.55 -8.70
N TYR A 183 12.51 -4.28 -7.59
CA TYR A 183 12.26 -5.72 -7.62
C TYR A 183 10.81 -6.08 -7.95
N GLN A 184 9.85 -5.33 -7.41
CA GLN A 184 8.42 -5.55 -7.67
C GLN A 184 8.11 -5.44 -9.16
N CYS A 185 8.64 -4.43 -9.85
CA CYS A 185 8.45 -4.23 -11.29
C CYS A 185 9.02 -5.39 -12.13
N GLN A 186 10.08 -6.04 -11.66
CA GLN A 186 10.70 -7.20 -12.26
C GLN A 186 10.05 -8.53 -11.84
N LEU A 187 8.98 -8.50 -11.06
CA LEU A 187 8.30 -9.68 -10.50
C LEU A 187 9.17 -10.53 -9.57
N LYS A 188 10.24 -9.94 -8.99
CA LYS A 188 11.17 -10.57 -8.05
C LYS A 188 10.78 -10.38 -6.58
N ASN A 189 9.49 -10.42 -6.27
CA ASN A 189 8.94 -10.12 -4.94
C ASN A 189 9.40 -11.10 -3.84
N LYS A 190 9.75 -12.33 -4.21
CA LYS A 190 10.28 -13.33 -3.26
C LYS A 190 11.56 -12.85 -2.56
N VAL A 191 12.42 -12.11 -3.27
CA VAL A 191 13.67 -11.58 -2.70
C VAL A 191 13.37 -10.59 -1.58
N ILE A 192 12.37 -9.70 -1.79
CA ILE A 192 11.94 -8.73 -0.78
C ILE A 192 11.38 -9.47 0.45
N ALA A 193 10.55 -10.49 0.23
CA ALA A 193 9.95 -11.27 1.30
C ALA A 193 11.02 -12.02 2.14
N ILE A 194 11.98 -12.64 1.49
CA ILE A 194 13.08 -13.33 2.17
C ILE A 194 13.94 -12.34 2.96
N SER A 195 14.29 -11.19 2.37
CA SER A 195 15.04 -10.13 3.05
C SER A 195 14.32 -9.66 4.30
N SER A 196 13.00 -9.40 4.20
CA SER A 196 12.18 -8.97 5.34
C SER A 196 12.04 -10.04 6.42
N ALA A 197 11.98 -11.33 6.03
CA ALA A 197 11.98 -12.44 6.98
C ALA A 197 13.29 -12.51 7.77
N VAL A 198 14.43 -12.42 7.08
CA VAL A 198 15.75 -12.43 7.72
C VAL A 198 15.91 -11.24 8.66
N ALA A 199 15.48 -10.04 8.21
CA ALA A 199 15.53 -8.85 9.05
C ALA A 199 14.64 -8.97 10.29
N LEU A 200 13.44 -9.57 10.17
CA LEU A 200 12.55 -9.80 11.30
C LEU A 200 13.13 -10.78 12.33
N VAL A 201 13.71 -11.90 11.87
CA VAL A 201 14.35 -12.88 12.77
C VAL A 201 15.56 -12.24 13.48
N ALA A 202 16.40 -11.51 12.73
CA ALA A 202 17.52 -10.77 13.30
C ALA A 202 17.03 -9.71 14.30
N HIS A 203 15.92 -9.01 14.01
CA HIS A 203 15.31 -8.02 14.89
C HIS A 203 14.94 -8.61 16.26
N ILE A 204 14.25 -9.75 16.28
CA ILE A 204 13.83 -10.40 17.52
C ILE A 204 15.05 -10.73 18.40
N PHE A 205 16.07 -11.34 17.77
CA PHE A 205 17.28 -11.74 18.50
C PHE A 205 18.08 -10.53 19.02
N VAL A 206 18.30 -9.51 18.16
CA VAL A 206 19.09 -8.33 18.55
C VAL A 206 18.32 -7.46 19.55
N CYS A 207 16.99 -7.38 19.45
CA CYS A 207 16.16 -6.68 20.41
C CYS A 207 16.27 -7.32 21.81
N TRP A 208 16.16 -8.64 21.87
CA TRP A 208 16.39 -9.38 23.11
C TRP A 208 17.79 -9.13 23.68
N LEU A 209 18.82 -9.19 22.83
CA LEU A 209 20.21 -8.96 23.25
C LEU A 209 20.44 -7.53 23.77
N PHE A 210 19.93 -6.50 23.07
CA PHE A 210 20.16 -5.09 23.43
C PHE A 210 19.36 -4.69 24.67
N VAL A 211 18.13 -5.17 24.81
CA VAL A 211 17.25 -4.81 25.92
C VAL A 211 17.62 -5.59 27.19
N TYR A 212 17.72 -6.93 27.11
CA TYR A 212 17.93 -7.79 28.28
C TYR A 212 19.41 -8.12 28.50
N GLY A 213 20.17 -8.41 27.43
CA GLY A 213 21.59 -8.76 27.54
C GLY A 213 22.47 -7.57 27.88
N LEU A 214 22.39 -6.51 27.08
CA LEU A 214 23.22 -5.31 27.23
C LEU A 214 22.56 -4.19 28.05
N LYS A 215 21.28 -4.31 28.38
CA LYS A 215 20.50 -3.34 29.18
C LYS A 215 20.57 -1.91 28.66
N LEU A 216 20.51 -1.72 27.32
CA LEU A 216 20.60 -0.42 26.68
C LEU A 216 19.28 0.37 26.75
N GLY A 217 18.23 -0.16 27.39
CA GLY A 217 16.96 0.50 27.55
C GLY A 217 16.27 0.84 26.21
N VAL A 218 15.53 1.95 26.19
CA VAL A 218 14.77 2.40 25.03
C VAL A 218 15.63 2.75 23.81
N ILE A 219 16.85 3.22 24.03
CA ILE A 219 17.83 3.49 22.96
C ILE A 219 18.21 2.18 22.26
N GLY A 220 18.37 1.09 23.05
CA GLY A 220 18.62 -0.25 22.49
C GLY A 220 17.51 -0.74 21.57
N THR A 221 16.25 -0.50 21.90
CA THR A 221 15.12 -0.89 21.03
C THR A 221 15.19 -0.13 19.69
N MET A 222 15.46 1.18 19.70
CA MET A 222 15.55 1.97 18.47
C MET A 222 16.79 1.60 17.64
N ALA A 223 17.93 1.33 18.29
CA ALA A 223 19.13 0.84 17.60
C ALA A 223 18.86 -0.50 16.87
N THR A 224 18.03 -1.38 17.44
CA THR A 224 17.61 -2.62 16.79
C THR A 224 16.77 -2.36 15.55
N VAL A 225 15.85 -1.40 15.60
CA VAL A 225 15.06 -0.98 14.43
C VAL A 225 16.00 -0.52 13.31
N ASN A 226 16.97 0.32 13.63
CA ASN A 226 17.98 0.79 12.66
C ASN A 226 18.71 -0.37 12.01
N LEU A 227 19.24 -1.30 12.80
CA LEU A 227 19.97 -2.46 12.29
C LEU A 227 19.09 -3.32 11.36
N SER A 228 17.83 -3.53 11.72
CA SER A 228 16.90 -4.36 10.95
C SER A 228 16.56 -3.74 9.58
N TRP A 229 16.32 -2.43 9.53
CA TRP A 229 16.04 -1.75 8.27
C TRP A 229 17.28 -1.67 7.38
N TRP A 230 18.46 -1.38 7.94
CA TRP A 230 19.69 -1.39 7.18
C TRP A 230 20.08 -2.79 6.71
N LEU A 231 19.83 -3.84 7.50
CA LEU A 231 20.02 -5.23 7.07
C LEU A 231 19.15 -5.56 5.85
N ASN A 232 17.90 -5.14 5.84
CA ASN A 232 17.02 -5.25 4.67
C ASN A 232 17.64 -4.54 3.44
N VAL A 233 18.09 -3.29 3.59
CA VAL A 233 18.74 -2.54 2.51
C VAL A 233 19.96 -3.28 2.00
N PHE A 234 20.85 -3.74 2.88
CA PHE A 234 22.07 -4.46 2.50
C PHE A 234 21.78 -5.75 1.74
N ILE A 235 20.84 -6.57 2.20
CA ILE A 235 20.47 -7.81 1.51
C ILE A 235 19.96 -7.52 0.11
N LEU A 236 19.03 -6.56 -0.03
CA LEU A 236 18.47 -6.19 -1.33
C LEU A 236 19.52 -5.56 -2.25
N PHE A 237 20.36 -4.66 -1.73
CA PHE A 237 21.42 -4.04 -2.51
C PHE A 237 22.45 -5.06 -3.00
N THR A 238 22.91 -5.94 -2.12
CA THR A 238 23.85 -7.02 -2.47
C THR A 238 23.25 -7.94 -3.54
N TYR A 239 21.98 -8.30 -3.43
CA TYR A 239 21.31 -9.11 -4.44
C TYR A 239 21.28 -8.42 -5.82
N ALA A 240 21.08 -7.10 -5.88
CA ALA A 240 21.13 -6.34 -7.14
C ALA A 240 22.53 -6.34 -7.75
N THR A 241 23.56 -6.09 -6.92
CA THR A 241 24.93 -5.89 -7.38
C THR A 241 25.71 -7.18 -7.65
N CYS A 242 25.37 -8.29 -6.99
CA CYS A 242 26.02 -9.59 -7.17
C CYS A 242 25.58 -10.37 -8.43
N GLY A 243 25.09 -9.69 -9.47
CA GLY A 243 24.82 -10.30 -10.77
C GLY A 243 23.44 -10.96 -10.92
N ASN A 244 22.55 -10.85 -9.94
CA ASN A 244 21.20 -11.40 -10.03
C ASN A 244 20.23 -10.54 -10.87
N CYS A 245 20.66 -9.35 -11.29
CA CYS A 245 19.90 -8.41 -12.11
C CYS A 245 20.73 -7.88 -13.31
N PRO A 246 21.38 -8.72 -14.13
CA PRO A 246 22.38 -8.27 -15.11
C PRO A 246 21.81 -7.39 -16.22
N LEU A 247 20.53 -7.54 -16.56
CA LEU A 247 19.86 -6.73 -17.59
C LEU A 247 19.33 -5.38 -17.06
N THR A 248 19.07 -5.29 -15.75
CA THR A 248 18.38 -4.14 -15.14
C THR A 248 19.26 -3.34 -14.20
N TRP A 249 20.39 -3.91 -13.77
CA TRP A 249 21.43 -3.24 -13.02
C TRP A 249 22.76 -3.34 -13.76
N THR A 250 23.14 -2.27 -14.43
CA THR A 250 24.38 -2.16 -15.21
C THR A 250 25.48 -1.38 -14.49
N GLY A 251 25.29 -1.09 -13.21
CA GLY A 251 26.19 -0.29 -12.41
C GLY A 251 25.68 1.16 -12.17
N TYR A 252 26.57 1.98 -11.64
CA TYR A 252 26.25 3.40 -11.41
C TYR A 252 26.32 4.19 -12.71
N SER A 253 25.30 5.03 -12.98
CA SER A 253 25.20 5.85 -14.18
C SER A 253 25.13 7.34 -13.82
N ILE A 254 25.89 8.18 -14.54
CA ILE A 254 25.81 9.64 -14.42
C ILE A 254 24.43 10.16 -14.87
N GLU A 255 23.73 9.41 -15.72
CA GLU A 255 22.39 9.72 -16.19
C GLU A 255 21.36 9.77 -15.05
N ALA A 256 21.65 9.14 -13.91
CA ALA A 256 20.83 9.23 -12.72
C ALA A 256 20.67 10.68 -12.19
N PHE A 257 21.61 11.57 -12.50
CA PHE A 257 21.55 12.99 -12.12
C PHE A 257 20.79 13.87 -13.11
N THR A 258 20.35 13.31 -14.25
CA THR A 258 19.57 14.05 -15.24
C THR A 258 18.07 13.96 -14.94
N GLU A 259 17.29 14.97 -15.35
CA GLU A 259 15.82 15.02 -15.22
C GLU A 259 15.30 14.82 -13.79
N LEU A 260 16.09 15.10 -12.77
CA LEU A 260 15.73 14.97 -11.36
C LEU A 260 14.49 15.79 -10.99
N TRP A 261 14.30 16.96 -11.61
CA TRP A 261 13.14 17.81 -11.33
C TRP A 261 11.82 17.17 -11.77
N GLU A 262 11.76 16.61 -12.99
CA GLU A 262 10.57 15.93 -13.48
C GLU A 262 10.27 14.68 -12.63
N PHE A 263 11.31 13.94 -12.25
CA PHE A 263 11.17 12.80 -11.34
C PHE A 263 10.73 13.24 -9.94
N ALA A 264 11.28 14.31 -9.40
CA ALA A 264 10.90 14.86 -8.08
C ALA A 264 9.43 15.32 -8.08
N LYS A 265 8.97 15.97 -9.14
CA LYS A 265 7.57 16.39 -9.29
C LYS A 265 6.60 15.20 -9.30
N LEU A 266 6.93 14.14 -10.03
CA LEU A 266 6.14 12.91 -10.05
C LEU A 266 6.15 12.23 -8.67
N SER A 267 7.31 12.16 -8.02
CA SER A 267 7.48 11.61 -6.67
C SER A 267 6.71 12.39 -5.61
N ALA A 268 6.78 13.72 -5.63
CA ALA A 268 6.04 14.57 -4.70
C ALA A 268 4.51 14.41 -4.84
N SER A 269 4.01 14.32 -6.07
CA SER A 269 2.59 14.06 -6.31
C SER A 269 2.14 12.70 -5.76
N SER A 270 2.96 11.68 -5.92
CA SER A 270 2.71 10.34 -5.39
C SER A 270 2.78 10.30 -3.86
N GLY A 271 3.76 11.02 -3.28
CA GLY A 271 3.93 11.15 -1.83
C GLY A 271 2.73 11.83 -1.18
N LEU A 272 2.27 12.93 -1.76
CA LEU A 272 1.10 13.66 -1.28
C LEU A 272 -0.17 12.79 -1.29
N MET A 273 -0.37 11.99 -2.35
CA MET A 273 -1.51 11.08 -2.45
C MET A 273 -1.56 10.08 -1.30
N LEU A 274 -0.44 9.39 -1.03
CA LEU A 274 -0.39 8.39 0.04
C LEU A 274 -0.38 9.01 1.44
N TRP A 275 0.28 10.16 1.60
CA TRP A 275 0.29 10.89 2.87
C TRP A 275 -1.12 11.31 3.29
N ILE A 276 -1.92 11.86 2.38
CA ILE A 276 -3.31 12.23 2.65
C ILE A 276 -4.11 11.01 3.12
N LEU A 277 -3.93 9.86 2.44
CA LEU A 277 -4.59 8.61 2.82
C LEU A 277 -4.26 8.18 4.26
N ILE A 278 -3.00 8.30 4.69
CA ILE A 278 -2.54 7.89 6.03
C ILE A 278 -2.99 8.87 7.11
N VAL A 279 -2.86 10.18 6.87
CA VAL A 279 -3.26 11.20 7.86
C VAL A 279 -4.75 11.16 8.16
N MET A 280 -5.57 10.85 7.17
CA MET A 280 -7.02 10.79 7.32
C MET A 280 -7.49 9.64 8.24
N THR A 281 -6.72 8.56 8.33
CA THR A 281 -7.06 7.42 9.19
C THR A 281 -6.67 7.63 10.66
N GLY A 282 -5.84 8.65 10.97
CA GLY A 282 -5.26 8.87 12.30
C GLY A 282 -5.92 9.92 13.20
N ASN A 283 -6.86 10.75 12.70
CA ASN A 283 -7.36 11.93 13.43
C ASN A 283 -8.80 11.76 13.99
N LEU A 284 -8.97 10.92 15.00
CA LEU A 284 -10.26 10.83 15.73
C LEU A 284 -10.00 10.84 17.23
N GLU A 285 -10.28 11.95 17.87
CA GLU A 285 -10.34 12.07 19.33
C GLU A 285 -11.78 12.34 19.79
N ASP A 286 -12.30 11.56 20.76
CA ASP A 286 -12.99 12.00 21.97
C ASP A 286 -13.79 10.91 22.71
N THR A 287 -13.85 11.06 24.07
CA THR A 287 -14.49 10.25 25.13
C THR A 287 -13.89 8.85 25.34
N LYS A 288 -13.34 8.63 26.55
CA LYS A 288 -12.46 7.51 26.92
C LYS A 288 -12.95 6.12 26.48
N ILE A 289 -14.22 5.79 26.65
CA ILE A 289 -14.79 4.48 26.29
C ILE A 289 -14.99 4.35 24.77
N ALA A 290 -15.45 5.41 24.13
CA ALA A 290 -15.65 5.45 22.69
C ALA A 290 -14.30 5.43 21.96
N VAL A 291 -13.27 6.07 22.53
CA VAL A 291 -11.89 6.05 22.04
C VAL A 291 -11.27 4.67 22.17
N ASP A 292 -11.48 3.97 23.29
CA ASP A 292 -10.96 2.61 23.49
C ASP A 292 -11.57 1.64 22.47
N ALA A 293 -12.89 1.68 22.30
CA ALA A 293 -13.59 0.85 21.31
C ALA A 293 -13.16 1.19 19.87
N LEU A 294 -13.00 2.48 19.54
CA LEU A 294 -12.53 2.92 18.23
C LEU A 294 -11.08 2.48 17.99
N SER A 295 -10.21 2.58 19.00
CA SER A 295 -8.82 2.14 18.91
C SER A 295 -8.70 0.65 18.61
N ILE A 296 -9.56 -0.18 19.21
CA ILE A 296 -9.66 -1.61 18.92
C ILE A 296 -10.08 -1.82 17.46
N CYS A 297 -11.15 -1.15 17.01
CA CYS A 297 -11.61 -1.23 15.63
C CYS A 297 -10.54 -0.78 14.63
N MET A 298 -9.81 0.31 14.93
CA MET A 298 -8.72 0.82 14.09
C MET A 298 -7.54 -0.14 14.04
N SER A 299 -7.23 -0.86 15.13
CA SER A 299 -6.18 -1.87 15.15
C SER A 299 -6.52 -3.04 14.23
N ILE A 300 -7.76 -3.51 14.26
CA ILE A 300 -8.26 -4.57 13.38
C ILE A 300 -8.21 -4.11 11.92
N ASN A 301 -8.72 -2.90 11.64
CA ASN A 301 -8.69 -2.31 10.32
C ASN A 301 -7.24 -2.13 9.82
N GLY A 302 -6.31 -1.74 10.68
CA GLY A 302 -4.89 -1.59 10.36
C GLY A 302 -4.22 -2.91 9.95
N LEU A 303 -4.54 -4.01 10.64
CA LEU A 303 -4.05 -5.34 10.29
C LEU A 303 -4.64 -5.81 8.94
N GLU A 304 -5.95 -5.65 8.75
CA GLU A 304 -6.62 -6.00 7.49
C GLU A 304 -6.07 -5.18 6.31
N MET A 305 -5.82 -3.89 6.51
CA MET A 305 -5.32 -2.97 5.50
C MET A 305 -3.98 -3.41 4.88
N MET A 306 -3.19 -4.27 5.55
CA MET A 306 -1.96 -4.84 4.99
C MET A 306 -2.22 -5.63 3.71
N ILE A 307 -3.41 -6.25 3.57
CA ILE A 307 -3.81 -7.03 2.39
C ILE A 307 -4.18 -6.12 1.22
N PRO A 308 -5.14 -5.17 1.33
CA PRO A 308 -5.42 -4.21 0.25
C PRO A 308 -4.21 -3.40 -0.21
N LEU A 309 -3.32 -3.04 0.72
CA LEU A 309 -2.07 -2.35 0.36
C LEU A 309 -1.09 -3.23 -0.43
N ALA A 310 -1.11 -4.55 -0.23
CA ALA A 310 -0.35 -5.47 -1.08
C ALA A 310 -0.97 -5.60 -2.47
N PHE A 311 -2.31 -5.62 -2.55
CA PHE A 311 -3.03 -5.55 -3.82
C PHE A 311 -2.82 -4.21 -4.53
N PHE A 312 -2.76 -3.07 -3.81
CA PHE A 312 -2.36 -1.79 -4.35
C PHE A 312 -1.05 -1.89 -5.15
N ALA A 313 0.00 -2.41 -4.51
CA ALA A 313 1.30 -2.56 -5.17
C ALA A 313 1.27 -3.60 -6.31
N GLY A 314 0.60 -4.73 -6.11
CA GLY A 314 0.49 -5.78 -7.12
C GLY A 314 -0.26 -5.32 -8.37
N THR A 315 -1.36 -4.60 -8.19
CA THR A 315 -2.17 -4.06 -9.29
C THR A 315 -1.43 -2.96 -10.03
N GLY A 316 -0.76 -2.04 -9.29
CA GLY A 316 0.04 -0.99 -9.89
C GLY A 316 1.12 -1.53 -10.82
N VAL A 317 1.89 -2.52 -10.36
CA VAL A 317 2.92 -3.20 -11.17
C VAL A 317 2.32 -3.92 -12.38
N ARG A 318 1.20 -4.67 -12.21
CA ARG A 318 0.58 -5.40 -13.32
C ARG A 318 0.05 -4.46 -14.40
N VAL A 319 -0.66 -3.39 -14.00
CA VAL A 319 -1.18 -2.38 -14.92
C VAL A 319 -0.03 -1.65 -15.62
N ALA A 320 1.00 -1.21 -14.88
CA ALA A 320 2.14 -0.51 -15.46
C ALA A 320 2.88 -1.38 -16.49
N ASN A 321 3.09 -2.68 -16.20
CA ASN A 321 3.76 -3.61 -17.11
C ASN A 321 2.95 -3.83 -18.41
N GLU A 322 1.64 -4.01 -18.33
CA GLU A 322 0.80 -4.22 -19.51
C GLU A 322 0.65 -2.94 -20.35
N LEU A 323 0.53 -1.77 -19.70
CA LEU A 323 0.53 -0.48 -20.41
C LEU A 323 1.87 -0.20 -21.09
N GLY A 324 2.99 -0.50 -20.41
CA GLY A 324 4.33 -0.38 -20.99
C GLY A 324 4.57 -1.32 -22.17
N ALA A 325 3.92 -2.50 -22.16
CA ALA A 325 3.93 -3.44 -23.28
C ALA A 325 2.97 -3.04 -24.44
N GLY A 326 2.23 -1.93 -24.32
CA GLY A 326 1.27 -1.50 -25.32
C GLY A 326 -0.07 -2.26 -25.29
N ASN A 327 -0.36 -3.00 -24.23
CA ASN A 327 -1.54 -3.88 -24.13
C ASN A 327 -2.63 -3.28 -23.23
N GLY A 328 -3.37 -2.28 -23.71
CA GLY A 328 -4.45 -1.63 -22.94
C GLY A 328 -5.54 -2.61 -22.48
N LYS A 329 -5.98 -3.54 -23.34
CA LYS A 329 -6.99 -4.57 -23.00
C LYS A 329 -6.54 -5.47 -21.84
N LYS A 330 -5.27 -5.92 -21.85
CA LYS A 330 -4.72 -6.76 -20.78
C LYS A 330 -4.53 -5.97 -19.48
N ALA A 331 -4.19 -4.69 -19.55
CA ALA A 331 -4.12 -3.82 -18.39
C ALA A 331 -5.50 -3.70 -17.70
N ARG A 332 -6.57 -3.48 -18.48
CA ARG A 332 -7.95 -3.47 -18.00
C ARG A 332 -8.34 -4.81 -17.37
N PHE A 333 -8.00 -5.92 -18.02
CA PHE A 333 -8.30 -7.26 -17.51
C PHE A 333 -7.59 -7.52 -16.17
N ALA A 334 -6.30 -7.22 -16.07
CA ALA A 334 -5.54 -7.34 -14.83
C ALA A 334 -6.14 -6.51 -13.69
N MET A 335 -6.59 -5.29 -13.97
CA MET A 335 -7.29 -4.44 -13.02
C MET A 335 -8.57 -5.10 -12.52
N ILE A 336 -9.44 -5.58 -13.42
CA ILE A 336 -10.71 -6.22 -13.05
C ILE A 336 -10.47 -7.43 -12.14
N ILE A 337 -9.54 -8.31 -12.51
CA ILE A 337 -9.18 -9.49 -11.70
C ILE A 337 -8.67 -9.08 -10.32
N SER A 338 -7.82 -8.05 -10.24
CA SER A 338 -7.27 -7.55 -8.97
C SER A 338 -8.37 -6.99 -8.06
N VAL A 339 -9.26 -6.17 -8.59
CA VAL A 339 -10.37 -5.57 -7.83
C VAL A 339 -11.33 -6.65 -7.33
N MET A 340 -11.70 -7.61 -8.19
CA MET A 340 -12.59 -8.70 -7.82
C MET A 340 -12.01 -9.59 -6.71
N GLN A 341 -10.73 -9.94 -6.80
CA GLN A 341 -10.09 -10.77 -5.77
C GLN A 341 -9.96 -10.03 -4.44
N SER A 342 -9.55 -8.76 -4.46
CA SER A 342 -9.47 -7.96 -3.24
C SER A 342 -10.86 -7.76 -2.61
N LEU A 343 -11.89 -7.52 -3.42
CA LEU A 343 -13.27 -7.41 -2.96
C LEU A 343 -13.77 -8.71 -2.31
N ILE A 344 -13.52 -9.87 -2.92
CA ILE A 344 -13.89 -11.18 -2.35
C ILE A 344 -13.22 -11.36 -0.97
N ILE A 345 -11.95 -11.04 -0.86
CA ILE A 345 -11.23 -11.10 0.43
C ILE A 345 -11.85 -10.12 1.43
N GLY A 346 -12.13 -8.89 1.01
CA GLY A 346 -12.80 -7.89 1.85
C GLY A 346 -14.18 -8.34 2.34
N ILE A 347 -14.98 -8.98 1.49
CA ILE A 347 -16.28 -9.57 1.89
C ILE A 347 -16.07 -10.65 2.96
N ILE A 348 -15.09 -11.54 2.77
CA ILE A 348 -14.79 -12.60 3.75
C ILE A 348 -14.42 -11.99 5.11
N PHE A 349 -13.52 -11.00 5.12
CA PHE A 349 -13.13 -10.33 6.36
C PHE A 349 -14.28 -9.53 6.99
N SER A 350 -15.10 -8.84 6.19
CA SER A 350 -16.26 -8.10 6.68
C SER A 350 -17.27 -9.05 7.34
N VAL A 351 -17.59 -10.18 6.71
CA VAL A 351 -18.46 -11.21 7.30
C VAL A 351 -17.85 -11.80 8.57
N LEU A 352 -16.54 -12.09 8.56
CA LEU A 352 -15.83 -12.62 9.72
C LEU A 352 -15.88 -11.66 10.91
N VAL A 353 -15.67 -10.35 10.69
CA VAL A 353 -15.75 -9.32 11.74
C VAL A 353 -17.15 -9.24 12.33
N VAL A 354 -18.18 -9.29 11.50
CA VAL A 354 -19.57 -9.26 12.00
C VAL A 354 -19.93 -10.56 12.75
N TYR A 355 -19.47 -11.71 12.26
CA TYR A 355 -19.70 -13.00 12.89
C TYR A 355 -18.97 -13.15 14.23
N LEU A 356 -17.70 -12.70 14.31
CA LEU A 356 -16.85 -12.78 15.50
C LEU A 356 -16.91 -11.53 16.39
N ARG A 357 -17.86 -10.62 16.18
CA ARG A 357 -17.92 -9.32 16.87
C ARG A 357 -17.83 -9.44 18.40
N ASP A 358 -18.51 -10.43 18.98
CA ASP A 358 -18.54 -10.65 20.40
C ASP A 358 -17.19 -11.18 20.93
N GLN A 359 -16.50 -12.02 20.15
CA GLN A 359 -15.19 -12.59 20.50
C GLN A 359 -14.05 -11.59 20.29
N ILE A 360 -14.14 -10.73 19.29
CA ILE A 360 -13.09 -9.74 18.97
C ILE A 360 -12.88 -8.78 20.14
N GLY A 361 -13.94 -8.30 20.78
CA GLY A 361 -13.83 -7.43 21.94
C GLY A 361 -13.05 -8.07 23.10
N TRP A 362 -13.25 -9.37 23.35
CA TRP A 362 -12.58 -10.13 24.40
C TRP A 362 -11.07 -10.27 24.20
N ILE A 363 -10.58 -10.25 22.96
CA ILE A 363 -9.14 -10.35 22.67
C ILE A 363 -8.40 -9.09 23.17
N PHE A 364 -9.06 -7.94 23.16
CA PHE A 364 -8.44 -6.65 23.43
C PHE A 364 -8.80 -6.07 24.80
N SER A 365 -9.95 -6.44 25.37
CA SER A 365 -10.44 -5.87 26.64
C SER A 365 -11.24 -6.90 27.43
N SER A 366 -11.10 -6.84 28.76
CA SER A 366 -11.94 -7.58 29.71
C SER A 366 -13.15 -6.78 30.21
N SER A 367 -13.27 -5.50 29.80
CA SER A 367 -14.38 -4.63 30.19
C SER A 367 -15.61 -4.86 29.31
N GLU A 368 -16.71 -5.32 29.88
CA GLU A 368 -17.98 -5.54 29.16
C GLU A 368 -18.50 -4.25 28.46
N ILE A 369 -18.25 -3.09 29.07
CA ILE A 369 -18.67 -1.80 28.51
C ILE A 369 -17.91 -1.52 27.21
N VAL A 370 -16.60 -1.76 27.17
CA VAL A 370 -15.77 -1.58 25.98
C VAL A 370 -16.16 -2.61 24.92
N ILE A 371 -16.37 -3.86 25.30
CA ILE A 371 -16.78 -4.95 24.38
C ILE A 371 -18.11 -4.59 23.70
N ASN A 372 -19.10 -4.15 24.47
CA ASN A 372 -20.39 -3.70 23.92
C ASN A 372 -20.24 -2.49 22.99
N ALA A 373 -19.33 -1.57 23.28
CA ALA A 373 -19.02 -0.45 22.40
C ALA A 373 -18.37 -0.91 21.08
N VAL A 374 -17.44 -1.88 21.13
CA VAL A 374 -16.84 -2.51 19.93
C VAL A 374 -17.89 -3.22 19.09
N ASN A 375 -18.77 -4.02 19.71
CA ASN A 375 -19.87 -4.72 19.04
C ASN A 375 -20.77 -3.76 18.27
N ASN A 376 -21.04 -2.63 18.87
CA ASN A 376 -21.82 -1.57 18.26
C ASN A 376 -21.12 -0.88 17.07
N LEU A 377 -19.79 -0.86 17.04
CA LEU A 377 -18.99 -0.30 15.94
C LEU A 377 -18.65 -1.33 14.87
N SER A 378 -18.82 -2.64 15.14
CA SER A 378 -18.38 -3.72 14.24
C SER A 378 -19.05 -3.70 12.87
N ILE A 379 -20.30 -3.25 12.76
CA ILE A 379 -20.98 -3.07 11.47
C ILE A 379 -20.30 -1.99 10.64
N LEU A 380 -19.98 -0.86 11.28
CA LEU A 380 -19.28 0.23 10.61
C LEU A 380 -17.85 -0.16 10.23
N LEU A 381 -17.17 -0.95 11.08
CA LEU A 381 -15.88 -1.56 10.77
C LEU A 381 -15.97 -2.48 9.55
N ALA A 382 -16.99 -3.33 9.47
CA ALA A 382 -17.19 -4.22 8.32
C ALA A 382 -17.38 -3.44 7.00
N PHE A 383 -18.15 -2.35 7.03
CA PHE A 383 -18.27 -1.44 5.87
C PHE A 383 -16.94 -0.77 5.52
N THR A 384 -16.16 -0.36 6.53
CA THR A 384 -14.83 0.22 6.33
C THR A 384 -13.90 -0.76 5.62
N ILE A 385 -13.85 -2.01 6.09
CA ILE A 385 -13.05 -3.09 5.50
C ILE A 385 -13.46 -3.34 4.04
N LEU A 386 -14.77 -3.40 3.77
CA LEU A 386 -15.29 -3.61 2.42
C LEU A 386 -14.86 -2.49 1.45
N LEU A 387 -14.95 -1.24 1.86
CA LEU A 387 -14.52 -0.11 1.05
C LEU A 387 -12.99 -0.06 0.90
N ASN A 388 -12.27 -0.34 1.97
CA ASN A 388 -10.81 -0.41 1.97
C ASN A 388 -10.27 -1.57 1.12
N SER A 389 -11.05 -2.60 0.84
CA SER A 389 -10.65 -3.68 -0.07
C SER A 389 -10.64 -3.25 -1.55
N VAL A 390 -11.36 -2.19 -1.92
CA VAL A 390 -11.48 -1.72 -3.32
C VAL A 390 -10.67 -0.44 -3.56
N GLN A 391 -10.78 0.54 -2.67
CA GLN A 391 -10.21 1.87 -2.86
C GLN A 391 -8.68 1.87 -3.08
N PRO A 392 -7.84 1.17 -2.27
CA PRO A 392 -6.41 1.12 -2.50
C PRO A 392 -6.04 0.42 -3.81
N VAL A 393 -6.79 -0.60 -4.21
CA VAL A 393 -6.54 -1.31 -5.48
C VAL A 393 -6.73 -0.38 -6.66
N LEU A 394 -7.81 0.41 -6.68
CA LEU A 394 -8.04 1.43 -7.69
C LEU A 394 -6.98 2.54 -7.67
N SER A 395 -6.49 2.91 -6.49
CA SER A 395 -5.35 3.83 -6.35
C SER A 395 -4.07 3.22 -6.93
N GLY A 396 -3.86 1.91 -6.80
CA GLY A 396 -2.78 1.16 -7.46
C GLY A 396 -2.86 1.24 -8.98
N VAL A 397 -4.06 1.11 -9.55
CA VAL A 397 -4.31 1.34 -10.99
C VAL A 397 -3.86 2.74 -11.39
N ALA A 398 -4.21 3.75 -10.61
CA ALA A 398 -3.84 5.14 -10.87
C ALA A 398 -2.31 5.35 -10.86
N VAL A 399 -1.61 4.72 -9.92
CA VAL A 399 -0.14 4.74 -9.88
C VAL A 399 0.44 4.05 -11.11
N GLY A 400 -0.02 2.84 -11.44
CA GLY A 400 0.47 2.09 -12.60
C GLY A 400 0.24 2.81 -13.94
N SER A 401 -0.84 3.59 -14.04
CA SER A 401 -1.19 4.40 -15.21
C SER A 401 -0.50 5.78 -15.24
N GLY A 402 0.04 6.24 -14.10
CA GLY A 402 0.68 7.55 -13.98
C GLY A 402 -0.30 8.69 -13.69
N TRP A 403 -1.44 8.40 -13.05
CA TRP A 403 -2.49 9.39 -12.68
C TRP A 403 -2.37 9.90 -11.24
N GLN A 404 -1.20 9.76 -10.60
CA GLN A 404 -1.01 10.03 -9.17
C GLN A 404 -1.52 11.40 -8.74
N SER A 405 -1.16 12.45 -9.49
CA SER A 405 -1.58 13.84 -9.18
C SER A 405 -3.09 13.99 -9.20
N PHE A 406 -3.76 13.38 -10.19
CA PHE A 406 -5.21 13.48 -10.33
C PHE A 406 -5.94 12.79 -9.18
N VAL A 407 -5.46 11.60 -8.78
CA VAL A 407 -6.04 10.87 -7.66
C VAL A 407 -5.74 11.57 -6.32
N ALA A 408 -4.58 12.23 -6.19
CA ALA A 408 -4.29 13.06 -5.02
C ALA A 408 -5.32 14.19 -4.82
N TYR A 409 -5.72 14.87 -5.90
CA TYR A 409 -6.77 15.90 -5.83
C TYR A 409 -8.14 15.32 -5.47
N ILE A 410 -8.50 14.15 -6.01
CA ILE A 410 -9.75 13.46 -5.66
C ILE A 410 -9.74 13.10 -4.17
N ASN A 411 -8.65 12.56 -3.66
CA ASN A 411 -8.50 12.21 -2.25
C ASN A 411 -8.69 13.44 -1.37
N LEU A 412 -7.96 14.52 -1.67
CA LEU A 412 -8.05 15.78 -0.93
C LEU A 412 -9.48 16.33 -0.94
N GLY A 413 -10.11 16.36 -2.12
CA GLY A 413 -11.47 16.84 -2.30
C GLY A 413 -12.49 16.04 -1.49
N CYS A 414 -12.49 14.72 -1.64
CA CYS A 414 -13.46 13.85 -0.97
C CYS A 414 -13.32 13.89 0.56
N TYR A 415 -12.09 13.83 1.09
CA TYR A 415 -11.90 13.79 2.53
C TYR A 415 -12.11 15.15 3.22
N TYR A 416 -11.49 16.23 2.72
CA TYR A 416 -11.54 17.53 3.39
C TYR A 416 -12.80 18.32 3.11
N PHE A 417 -13.32 18.27 1.88
CA PHE A 417 -14.50 19.07 1.52
C PHE A 417 -15.84 18.33 1.70
N ILE A 418 -15.81 17.00 1.77
CA ILE A 418 -17.04 16.21 1.93
C ILE A 418 -16.98 15.39 3.22
N GLY A 419 -15.97 14.57 3.42
CA GLY A 419 -15.88 13.65 4.55
C GLY A 419 -15.82 14.33 5.90
N LEU A 420 -14.92 15.32 6.09
CA LEU A 420 -14.82 16.06 7.36
C LEU A 420 -16.07 16.86 7.68
N PRO A 421 -16.65 17.68 6.77
CA PRO A 421 -17.91 18.37 7.06
C PRO A 421 -19.06 17.43 7.38
N LEU A 422 -19.19 16.33 6.64
CA LEU A 422 -20.22 15.32 6.90
C LEU A 422 -20.01 14.64 8.25
N GLY A 423 -18.76 14.31 8.60
CA GLY A 423 -18.41 13.77 9.91
C GLY A 423 -18.75 14.73 11.03
N PHE A 424 -18.46 16.03 10.87
CA PHE A 424 -18.84 17.06 11.82
C PHE A 424 -20.37 17.15 11.99
N VAL A 425 -21.12 17.20 10.89
CA VAL A 425 -22.59 17.25 10.92
C VAL A 425 -23.16 16.01 11.62
N MET A 426 -22.70 14.82 11.26
CA MET A 426 -23.19 13.58 11.86
C MET A 426 -22.78 13.42 13.33
N GLY A 427 -21.56 13.82 13.69
CA GLY A 427 -21.04 13.71 15.06
C GLY A 427 -21.65 14.71 16.02
N TRP A 428 -21.65 15.99 15.65
CA TRP A 428 -22.06 17.09 16.55
C TRP A 428 -23.51 17.52 16.36
N ILE A 429 -23.97 17.74 15.12
CA ILE A 429 -25.34 18.26 14.89
C ILE A 429 -26.37 17.16 15.15
N PHE A 430 -26.16 15.95 14.60
CA PHE A 430 -27.04 14.79 14.86
C PHE A 430 -26.71 14.07 16.18
N LYS A 431 -25.74 14.56 16.95
CA LYS A 431 -25.35 14.01 18.26
C LYS A 431 -25.05 12.51 18.26
N SER A 432 -24.53 12.01 17.13
CA SER A 432 -24.18 10.59 16.99
C SER A 432 -22.78 10.25 17.52
N GLY A 433 -22.05 11.25 18.09
CA GLY A 433 -20.73 11.10 18.67
C GLY A 433 -19.71 10.50 17.69
N VAL A 434 -18.79 9.70 18.22
CA VAL A 434 -17.71 9.05 17.44
C VAL A 434 -18.23 8.20 16.27
N ARG A 435 -19.38 7.54 16.44
CA ARG A 435 -20.02 6.78 15.35
C ARG A 435 -20.39 7.67 14.17
N GLY A 436 -20.97 8.83 14.46
CA GLY A 436 -21.37 9.81 13.44
C GLY A 436 -20.16 10.38 12.71
N ILE A 437 -19.09 10.72 13.44
CA ILE A 437 -17.85 11.23 12.85
C ILE A 437 -17.24 10.19 11.92
N TRP A 438 -17.07 8.96 12.40
CA TRP A 438 -16.50 7.88 11.60
C TRP A 438 -17.38 7.52 10.38
N ALA A 439 -18.69 7.39 10.55
CA ALA A 439 -19.62 7.16 9.45
C ALA A 439 -19.56 8.28 8.40
N GLY A 440 -19.54 9.55 8.83
CA GLY A 440 -19.43 10.70 7.92
C GLY A 440 -18.13 10.69 7.10
N MET A 441 -17.01 10.34 7.73
CA MET A 441 -15.73 10.22 7.04
C MET A 441 -15.72 9.06 6.04
N ILE A 442 -16.31 7.91 6.38
CA ILE A 442 -16.39 6.76 5.48
C ILE A 442 -17.32 7.05 4.32
N PHE A 443 -18.56 7.47 4.58
CA PHE A 443 -19.56 7.69 3.54
C PHE A 443 -19.25 8.95 2.71
N GLY A 444 -18.80 10.03 3.34
CA GLY A 444 -18.42 11.26 2.65
C GLY A 444 -17.04 11.23 1.99
N GLY A 445 -16.06 10.58 2.63
CA GLY A 445 -14.70 10.46 2.13
C GLY A 445 -14.52 9.22 1.25
N THR A 446 -14.35 8.07 1.89
CA THR A 446 -13.91 6.83 1.23
C THR A 446 -14.91 6.33 0.18
N THR A 447 -16.23 6.37 0.46
CA THR A 447 -17.24 5.89 -0.49
C THR A 447 -17.29 6.74 -1.75
N ILE A 448 -17.37 8.06 -1.59
CA ILE A 448 -17.43 8.98 -2.75
C ILE A 448 -16.17 8.87 -3.58
N GLN A 449 -15.00 8.84 -2.94
CA GLN A 449 -13.73 8.64 -3.62
C GLN A 449 -13.72 7.32 -4.43
N THR A 450 -14.16 6.22 -3.81
CA THR A 450 -14.20 4.91 -4.47
C THR A 450 -15.13 4.93 -5.69
N LEU A 451 -16.32 5.54 -5.56
CA LEU A 451 -17.26 5.67 -6.68
C LEU A 451 -16.68 6.52 -7.82
N ILE A 452 -16.02 7.62 -7.52
CA ILE A 452 -15.35 8.45 -8.53
C ILE A 452 -14.25 7.65 -9.24
N LEU A 453 -13.42 6.92 -8.51
CA LEU A 453 -12.36 6.10 -9.09
C LEU A 453 -12.92 4.98 -9.97
N ILE A 454 -13.99 4.29 -9.54
CA ILE A 454 -14.68 3.29 -10.36
C ILE A 454 -15.17 3.92 -11.66
N PHE A 455 -15.85 5.06 -11.58
CA PHE A 455 -16.37 5.76 -12.76
C PHE A 455 -15.26 6.13 -13.75
N ILE A 456 -14.15 6.66 -13.26
CA ILE A 456 -13.00 7.03 -14.08
C ILE A 456 -12.42 5.81 -14.79
N VAL A 457 -12.17 4.73 -14.05
CA VAL A 457 -11.55 3.51 -14.58
C VAL A 457 -12.48 2.79 -15.57
N MET A 458 -13.80 2.82 -15.35
CA MET A 458 -14.77 2.23 -16.28
C MET A 458 -14.89 2.98 -17.60
N ARG A 459 -14.69 4.32 -17.59
CA ARG A 459 -14.75 5.18 -18.77
C ARG A 459 -13.39 5.40 -19.43
N CYS A 460 -12.33 4.86 -18.86
CA CYS A 460 -10.98 5.03 -19.38
C CYS A 460 -10.82 4.33 -20.75
N ASP A 461 -10.23 5.05 -21.70
CA ASP A 461 -9.74 4.48 -22.95
C ASP A 461 -8.34 3.89 -22.72
N TRP A 462 -8.31 2.60 -22.43
CA TRP A 462 -7.11 1.85 -22.07
C TRP A 462 -6.09 1.77 -23.19
N GLU A 463 -6.50 1.76 -24.45
CA GLU A 463 -5.56 1.78 -25.60
C GLU A 463 -4.87 3.13 -25.71
N LYS A 464 -5.59 4.23 -25.46
CA LYS A 464 -4.99 5.55 -25.38
C LYS A 464 -4.01 5.70 -24.22
N GLU A 465 -4.30 5.09 -23.06
CA GLU A 465 -3.37 5.07 -21.93
C GLU A 465 -2.13 4.23 -22.22
N ALA A 466 -2.25 3.12 -22.94
CA ALA A 466 -1.12 2.32 -23.40
C ALA A 466 -0.24 3.14 -24.36
N HIS A 467 -0.84 3.89 -25.28
CA HIS A 467 -0.09 4.79 -26.15
C HIS A 467 0.64 5.90 -25.37
N LYS A 468 -0.02 6.53 -24.39
CA LYS A 468 0.63 7.52 -23.50
C LYS A 468 1.81 6.91 -22.71
N ALA A 469 1.68 5.66 -22.25
CA ALA A 469 2.77 4.96 -21.59
C ALA A 469 3.96 4.74 -22.52
N SER A 470 3.72 4.34 -23.78
CA SER A 470 4.76 4.21 -24.81
C SER A 470 5.49 5.53 -25.07
N VAL A 471 4.74 6.62 -25.28
CA VAL A 471 5.33 7.96 -25.47
C VAL A 471 6.15 8.40 -24.25
N ARG A 472 5.68 8.10 -23.04
CA ARG A 472 6.43 8.39 -21.81
C ARG A 472 7.74 7.62 -21.76
N VAL A 473 7.73 6.32 -22.06
CA VAL A 473 8.92 5.49 -22.11
C VAL A 473 9.90 5.99 -23.19
N GLU A 474 9.42 6.37 -24.38
CA GLU A 474 10.25 6.95 -25.43
C GLU A 474 10.86 8.29 -25.04
N LYS A 475 10.09 9.19 -24.42
CA LYS A 475 10.59 10.50 -23.96
C LYS A 475 11.77 10.31 -23.02
N TRP A 476 11.64 9.41 -22.04
CA TRP A 476 12.69 9.12 -21.06
C TRP A 476 13.89 8.37 -21.66
N SER A 477 13.67 7.53 -22.68
CA SER A 477 14.73 6.81 -23.42
C SER A 477 15.49 7.72 -24.39
N ASN A 478 14.80 8.64 -25.08
CA ASN A 478 15.43 9.52 -26.08
C ASN A 478 16.18 10.71 -25.45
N SER A 479 15.91 11.05 -24.19
CA SER A 479 16.74 11.99 -23.45
C SER A 479 18.13 11.40 -23.14
N GLU A 480 18.24 10.08 -23.12
CA GLU A 480 19.50 9.33 -22.98
C GLU A 480 20.29 9.26 -24.30
N ALA A 481 19.60 9.16 -25.46
CA ALA A 481 20.24 9.05 -26.78
C ALA A 481 20.71 10.41 -27.37
N ARG A 482 20.33 11.55 -26.78
CA ARG A 482 20.68 12.90 -27.24
C ARG A 482 21.90 13.51 -26.56
N LYS A 483 22.57 12.78 -25.70
CA LYS A 483 23.81 13.20 -25.00
C LYS A 483 24.93 12.21 -25.24
#